data_57af7a749dfe0a9743a91c0f8873f4c1
#
_entry.id   57af7a749dfe0a9743a91c0f8873f4c1
#
_cell.length_a   1.000
_cell.length_b   1.000
_cell.length_c   1.000
_cell.angle_alpha   90.00
_cell.angle_beta   90.00
_cell.angle_gamma   90.00
#
_symmetry.space_group_name_H-M   'P 1'
#
loop_
_entity.id
_entity.type
_entity.pdbx_description
1 polymer ?
#
loop_
_entity_poly.entity_id
_entity_poly.type
_entity_poly.pdbx_seq_one_letter_code
_entity_poly.pdbx_strand_id
1 'polypeptide(L)'
;IADIRTKATEIIAPAEESMSELQAWALVQRALRNSGYNSEEEFAKLPEACQRAVGTAANLKEWALMDSDQVATIEQSHFIRNYRTSVQRMKEEARLPENVRILIADMGKKHAALMEKAVDPQIEMQKIEVPEEKTEPPSGMSNETRKRLDEMYEKFGVKK
;
A
#
# COMPACT_ATOMS: atom_id res chain seq x y z
N ILE A 1 -34.55 -12.15 19.18
CA ILE A 1 -34.63 -10.72 18.73
C ILE A 1 -33.48 -10.35 17.79
N ALA A 2 -32.26 -10.84 18.04
CA ALA A 2 -31.09 -10.61 17.16
C ALA A 2 -31.31 -11.23 15.77
N ASP A 3 -31.89 -12.40 15.70
CA ASP A 3 -32.10 -13.18 14.45
C ASP A 3 -33.09 -12.50 13.47
N ILE A 4 -34.09 -11.79 14.00
CA ILE A 4 -35.08 -11.05 13.17
C ILE A 4 -34.44 -9.82 12.52
N ARG A 5 -33.56 -9.13 13.21
CA ARG A 5 -32.83 -7.96 12.67
C ARG A 5 -31.85 -8.40 11.58
N THR A 6 -31.19 -9.53 11.76
CA THR A 6 -30.26 -10.07 10.79
C THR A 6 -30.98 -10.47 9.49
N LYS A 7 -32.13 -11.16 9.62
CA LYS A 7 -32.96 -11.51 8.45
C LYS A 7 -33.62 -10.30 7.78
N ALA A 8 -34.01 -9.30 8.54
CA ALA A 8 -34.59 -8.07 7.98
C ALA A 8 -33.54 -7.26 7.20
N THR A 9 -32.28 -7.24 7.64
CA THR A 9 -31.18 -6.59 6.90
C THR A 9 -30.76 -7.39 5.67
N GLU A 10 -30.89 -8.70 5.67
CA GLU A 10 -30.67 -9.53 4.45
C GLU A 10 -31.74 -9.31 3.39
N ILE A 11 -32.99 -8.98 3.78
CA ILE A 11 -34.11 -8.71 2.86
C ILE A 11 -34.08 -7.28 2.32
N ILE A 12 -33.59 -6.32 3.11
CA ILE A 12 -33.55 -4.88 2.76
C ILE A 12 -32.26 -4.49 2.05
N ALA A 13 -31.16 -5.21 2.29
CA ALA A 13 -29.98 -5.01 1.49
C ALA A 13 -30.30 -5.45 0.05
N PRO A 14 -30.29 -4.53 -0.94
CA PRO A 14 -30.31 -4.99 -2.32
C PRO A 14 -29.17 -5.99 -2.42
N ALA A 15 -29.50 -7.17 -2.91
CA ALA A 15 -28.49 -8.12 -3.35
C ALA A 15 -27.79 -7.45 -4.54
N GLU A 16 -26.90 -6.50 -4.26
CA GLU A 16 -25.78 -6.24 -5.12
C GLU A 16 -25.10 -7.59 -5.17
N GLU A 17 -25.37 -8.32 -6.26
CA GLU A 17 -24.76 -9.58 -6.57
C GLU A 17 -23.28 -9.37 -6.31
N SER A 18 -22.81 -9.87 -5.18
CA SER A 18 -21.42 -9.70 -4.81
C SER A 18 -20.64 -10.40 -5.88
N MET A 19 -20.15 -9.60 -6.82
CA MET A 19 -19.36 -10.06 -7.94
C MET A 19 -18.33 -11.05 -7.42
N SER A 20 -18.18 -12.18 -8.08
CA SER A 20 -17.17 -13.16 -7.66
C SER A 20 -15.78 -12.55 -7.79
N GLU A 21 -14.84 -13.03 -6.98
CA GLU A 21 -13.46 -12.56 -6.97
C GLU A 21 -12.79 -12.65 -8.35
N LEU A 22 -13.10 -13.70 -9.09
CA LEU A 22 -12.59 -13.90 -10.44
C LEU A 22 -13.20 -12.93 -11.46
N GLN A 23 -14.48 -12.58 -11.30
CA GLN A 23 -15.13 -11.55 -12.12
C GLN A 23 -14.55 -10.17 -11.81
N ALA A 24 -14.34 -9.87 -10.54
CA ALA A 24 -13.68 -8.64 -10.10
C ALA A 24 -12.26 -8.53 -10.67
N TRP A 25 -11.50 -9.62 -10.62
CA TRP A 25 -10.16 -9.66 -11.22
C TRP A 25 -10.19 -9.48 -12.74
N ALA A 26 -11.15 -10.09 -13.44
CA ALA A 26 -11.31 -9.91 -14.89
C ALA A 26 -11.57 -8.45 -15.28
N LEU A 27 -12.28 -7.67 -14.44
CA LEU A 27 -12.45 -6.23 -14.66
C LEU A 27 -11.13 -5.47 -14.49
N VAL A 28 -10.36 -5.80 -13.43
CA VAL A 28 -9.04 -5.20 -13.21
C VAL A 28 -8.11 -5.54 -14.38
N GLN A 29 -8.06 -6.79 -14.84
CA GLN A 29 -7.26 -7.17 -16.00
C GLN A 29 -7.65 -6.41 -17.28
N ARG A 30 -8.94 -6.12 -17.44
CA ARG A 30 -9.39 -5.28 -18.57
C ARG A 30 -8.88 -3.85 -18.42
N ALA A 31 -8.97 -3.29 -17.22
CA ALA A 31 -8.47 -1.94 -16.92
C ALA A 31 -6.95 -1.85 -17.11
N LEU A 32 -6.18 -2.88 -16.75
CA LEU A 32 -4.72 -2.91 -16.91
C LEU A 32 -4.26 -2.70 -18.36
N ARG A 33 -5.04 -3.17 -19.35
CA ARG A 33 -4.69 -3.03 -20.77
C ARG A 33 -4.54 -1.57 -21.22
N ASN A 34 -5.29 -0.66 -20.58
CA ASN A 34 -5.30 0.76 -20.93
C ASN A 34 -4.64 1.64 -19.87
N SER A 35 -4.32 1.07 -18.70
CA SER A 35 -3.83 1.83 -17.53
C SER A 35 -2.42 2.38 -17.70
N GLY A 36 -1.67 1.94 -18.68
CA GLY A 36 -0.33 2.49 -18.95
C GLY A 36 -0.34 4.00 -19.19
N TYR A 37 -1.41 4.51 -19.85
CA TYR A 37 -1.57 5.93 -20.18
C TYR A 37 -2.75 6.59 -19.44
N ASN A 38 -3.84 5.86 -19.21
CA ASN A 38 -5.11 6.41 -18.68
C ASN A 38 -5.49 5.74 -17.36
N SER A 39 -4.54 5.60 -16.44
CA SER A 39 -4.74 4.87 -15.18
C SER A 39 -5.85 5.46 -14.31
N GLU A 40 -6.01 6.78 -14.25
CA GLU A 40 -7.03 7.45 -13.45
C GLU A 40 -8.44 7.19 -13.99
N GLU A 41 -8.62 7.30 -15.31
CA GLU A 41 -9.92 7.04 -15.95
C GLU A 41 -10.32 5.56 -15.84
N GLU A 42 -9.39 4.65 -16.05
CA GLU A 42 -9.66 3.22 -15.94
C GLU A 42 -9.91 2.81 -14.48
N PHE A 43 -9.20 3.41 -13.53
CA PHE A 43 -9.44 3.21 -12.11
C PHE A 43 -10.84 3.71 -11.69
N ALA A 44 -11.26 4.87 -12.17
CA ALA A 44 -12.58 5.44 -11.88
C ALA A 44 -13.76 4.59 -12.43
N LYS A 45 -13.53 3.82 -13.50
CA LYS A 45 -14.54 2.91 -14.08
C LYS A 45 -14.72 1.62 -13.28
N LEU A 46 -13.78 1.29 -12.39
CA LEU A 46 -13.88 0.08 -11.57
C LEU A 46 -14.96 0.23 -10.50
N PRO A 47 -15.67 -0.85 -10.15
CA PRO A 47 -16.56 -0.87 -8.99
C PRO A 47 -15.82 -0.49 -7.70
N GLU A 48 -16.52 0.13 -6.75
CA GLU A 48 -15.92 0.62 -5.50
C GLU A 48 -15.12 -0.46 -4.74
N ALA A 49 -15.64 -1.68 -4.66
CA ALA A 49 -14.93 -2.80 -4.03
C ALA A 49 -13.60 -3.12 -4.73
N CYS A 50 -13.55 -3.01 -6.07
CA CYS A 50 -12.32 -3.20 -6.85
C CYS A 50 -11.35 -2.04 -6.65
N GLN A 51 -11.85 -0.80 -6.63
CA GLN A 51 -11.03 0.38 -6.34
C GLN A 51 -10.37 0.29 -4.97
N ARG A 52 -11.14 -0.09 -3.94
CA ARG A 52 -10.62 -0.31 -2.57
C ARG A 52 -9.60 -1.45 -2.51
N ALA A 53 -9.75 -2.48 -3.34
CA ALA A 53 -8.83 -3.61 -3.39
C ALA A 53 -7.52 -3.29 -4.11
N VAL A 54 -7.55 -2.51 -5.17
CA VAL A 54 -6.38 -2.00 -5.91
C VAL A 54 -5.68 -0.89 -5.13
N GLY A 55 -6.45 -0.05 -4.43
CA GLY A 55 -6.00 1.06 -3.60
C GLY A 55 -5.93 2.37 -4.37
N THR A 56 -5.07 2.50 -5.37
CA THR A 56 -4.85 3.75 -6.11
C THR A 56 -4.71 3.53 -7.61
N ALA A 57 -4.95 4.59 -8.41
CA ALA A 57 -4.67 4.59 -9.83
C ALA A 57 -3.18 4.40 -10.15
N ALA A 58 -2.29 4.84 -9.24
CA ALA A 58 -0.85 4.64 -9.38
C ALA A 58 -0.49 3.16 -9.32
N ASN A 59 -1.08 2.38 -8.38
CA ASN A 59 -0.88 0.94 -8.31
C ASN A 59 -1.36 0.24 -9.59
N LEU A 60 -2.52 0.66 -10.12
CA LEU A 60 -3.03 0.11 -11.38
C LEU A 60 -2.07 0.35 -12.54
N LYS A 61 -1.45 1.53 -12.59
CA LYS A 61 -0.42 1.86 -13.58
C LYS A 61 0.85 1.03 -13.39
N GLU A 62 1.29 0.86 -12.17
CA GLU A 62 2.46 0.04 -11.84
C GLU A 62 2.25 -1.40 -12.30
N TRP A 63 1.10 -1.99 -11.98
CA TRP A 63 0.76 -3.35 -12.43
C TRP A 63 0.69 -3.47 -13.95
N ALA A 64 0.25 -2.42 -14.66
CA ALA A 64 0.22 -2.41 -16.12
C ALA A 64 1.62 -2.40 -16.76
N LEU A 65 2.65 -1.97 -16.01
CA LEU A 65 4.05 -1.93 -16.45
C LEU A 65 4.85 -3.14 -15.96
N MET A 66 4.30 -3.94 -15.04
CA MET A 66 4.92 -5.17 -14.55
C MET A 66 4.86 -6.31 -15.56
N ASP A 67 5.68 -7.32 -15.34
CA ASP A 67 5.60 -8.57 -16.08
C ASP A 67 4.24 -9.26 -15.85
N SER A 68 3.62 -9.75 -16.94
CA SER A 68 2.31 -10.40 -16.90
C SER A 68 2.27 -11.61 -15.96
N ASP A 69 3.35 -12.36 -15.83
CA ASP A 69 3.44 -13.52 -14.95
C ASP A 69 3.46 -13.10 -13.48
N GLN A 70 4.12 -12.00 -13.14
CA GLN A 70 4.08 -11.44 -11.80
C GLN A 70 2.68 -10.93 -11.45
N VAL A 71 2.04 -10.23 -12.36
CA VAL A 71 0.66 -9.73 -12.19
C VAL A 71 -0.31 -10.89 -12.01
N ALA A 72 -0.18 -11.96 -12.80
CA ALA A 72 -1.07 -13.12 -12.75
C ALA A 72 -0.87 -14.01 -11.51
N THR A 73 0.28 -13.97 -10.86
CA THR A 73 0.59 -14.83 -9.70
C THR A 73 0.54 -14.06 -8.39
N ILE A 74 1.28 -12.97 -8.29
CA ILE A 74 1.46 -12.22 -7.04
C ILE A 74 0.33 -11.23 -6.85
N GLU A 75 0.13 -10.33 -7.83
CA GLU A 75 -0.83 -9.23 -7.69
C GLU A 75 -2.27 -9.73 -7.71
N GLN A 76 -2.58 -10.75 -8.49
CA GLN A 76 -3.88 -11.41 -8.43
C GLN A 76 -4.18 -11.96 -7.03
N SER A 77 -3.22 -12.61 -6.39
CA SER A 77 -3.39 -13.18 -5.05
C SER A 77 -3.60 -12.09 -3.99
N HIS A 78 -2.84 -10.99 -4.08
CA HIS A 78 -2.99 -9.81 -3.24
C HIS A 78 -4.36 -9.15 -3.45
N PHE A 79 -4.73 -8.94 -4.72
CA PHE A 79 -6.02 -8.37 -5.07
C PHE A 79 -7.19 -9.19 -4.52
N ILE A 80 -7.19 -10.50 -4.71
CA ILE A 80 -8.27 -11.38 -4.23
C ILE A 80 -8.43 -11.27 -2.71
N ARG A 81 -7.33 -11.26 -1.96
CA ARG A 81 -7.34 -11.09 -0.51
C ARG A 81 -7.91 -9.73 -0.11
N ASN A 82 -7.44 -8.68 -0.75
CA ASN A 82 -7.89 -7.30 -0.49
C ASN A 82 -9.35 -7.11 -0.88
N TYR A 83 -9.79 -7.72 -1.99
CA TYR A 83 -11.18 -7.66 -2.46
C TYR A 83 -12.14 -8.30 -1.45
N ARG A 84 -11.82 -9.49 -0.95
CA ARG A 84 -12.62 -10.14 0.12
C ARG A 84 -12.77 -9.24 1.34
N THR A 85 -11.66 -8.66 1.78
CA THR A 85 -11.65 -7.76 2.93
C THR A 85 -12.48 -6.50 2.65
N SER A 86 -12.38 -5.93 1.46
CA SER A 86 -13.12 -4.74 1.05
C SER A 86 -14.63 -5.00 0.98
N VAL A 87 -15.05 -6.10 0.37
CA VAL A 87 -16.45 -6.51 0.31
C VAL A 87 -17.02 -6.75 1.72
N GLN A 88 -16.24 -7.42 2.59
CA GLN A 88 -16.67 -7.64 3.96
C GLN A 88 -16.83 -6.33 4.73
N ARG A 89 -15.88 -5.41 4.62
CA ARG A 89 -15.97 -4.08 5.23
C ARG A 89 -17.15 -3.28 4.71
N MET A 90 -17.41 -3.28 3.40
CA MET A 90 -18.57 -2.60 2.82
C MET A 90 -19.89 -3.17 3.36
N LYS A 91 -19.99 -4.50 3.52
CA LYS A 91 -21.16 -5.14 4.15
C LYS A 91 -21.32 -4.74 5.62
N GLU A 92 -20.23 -4.64 6.35
CA GLU A 92 -20.25 -4.18 7.75
C GLU A 92 -20.61 -2.69 7.85
N GLU A 93 -20.03 -1.84 6.99
CA GLU A 93 -20.36 -0.42 6.90
C GLU A 93 -21.86 -0.21 6.57
N ALA A 94 -22.41 -1.01 5.66
CA ALA A 94 -23.84 -0.95 5.32
C ALA A 94 -24.76 -1.35 6.47
N ARG A 95 -24.31 -2.15 7.43
CA ARG A 95 -25.04 -2.56 8.64
C ARG A 95 -25.02 -1.51 9.74
N LEU A 96 -24.11 -0.53 9.67
CA LEU A 96 -24.01 0.51 10.68
C LEU A 96 -25.19 1.48 10.60
N PRO A 97 -25.71 1.96 11.74
CA PRO A 97 -26.68 3.04 11.77
C PRO A 97 -26.14 4.29 11.07
N GLU A 98 -27.01 5.04 10.40
CA GLU A 98 -26.63 6.18 9.58
C GLU A 98 -25.85 7.27 10.35
N ASN A 99 -26.23 7.53 11.61
CA ASN A 99 -25.52 8.46 12.48
C ASN A 99 -24.04 8.04 12.73
N VAL A 100 -23.77 6.72 12.83
CA VAL A 100 -22.40 6.18 12.99
C VAL A 100 -21.63 6.29 11.68
N ARG A 101 -22.28 6.02 10.54
CA ARG A 101 -21.66 6.16 9.21
C ARG A 101 -21.24 7.60 8.94
N ILE A 102 -22.09 8.58 9.28
CA ILE A 102 -21.78 10.02 9.16
C ILE A 102 -20.58 10.38 10.04
N LEU A 103 -20.57 9.89 11.28
CA LEU A 103 -19.46 10.16 12.22
C LEU A 103 -18.13 9.61 11.70
N ILE A 104 -18.13 8.37 11.20
CA ILE A 104 -16.93 7.74 10.62
C ILE A 104 -16.43 8.54 9.40
N ALA A 105 -17.34 8.95 8.51
CA ALA A 105 -17.00 9.75 7.34
C ALA A 105 -16.41 11.12 7.72
N ASP A 106 -16.94 11.77 8.75
CA ASP A 106 -16.43 13.06 9.25
C ASP A 106 -15.05 12.92 9.90
N MET A 107 -14.86 11.85 10.68
CA MET A 107 -13.53 11.53 11.24
C MET A 107 -12.50 11.23 10.14
N GLY A 108 -12.89 10.50 9.10
CA GLY A 108 -12.03 10.21 7.94
C GLY A 108 -11.60 11.50 7.22
N LYS A 109 -12.54 12.43 6.97
CA LYS A 109 -12.22 13.73 6.38
C LYS A 109 -11.28 14.56 7.24
N LYS A 110 -11.52 14.61 8.55
CA LYS A 110 -10.63 15.31 9.50
C LYS A 110 -9.23 14.70 9.51
N HIS A 111 -9.13 13.39 9.50
CA HIS A 111 -7.82 12.71 9.45
C HIS A 111 -7.09 12.99 8.14
N ALA A 112 -7.78 12.93 7.00
CA ALA A 112 -7.19 13.26 5.70
C ALA A 112 -6.69 14.71 5.66
N ALA A 113 -7.48 15.66 6.16
CA ALA A 113 -7.09 17.07 6.24
C ALA A 113 -5.90 17.31 7.20
N LEU A 114 -5.76 16.52 8.27
CA LEU A 114 -4.60 16.58 9.15
C LEU A 114 -3.35 16.00 8.48
N MET A 115 -3.49 14.91 7.74
CA MET A 115 -2.38 14.32 6.98
C MET A 115 -1.92 15.25 5.85
N GLU A 116 -2.84 15.89 5.14
CA GLU A 116 -2.50 16.86 4.10
C GLU A 116 -1.73 18.08 4.67
N LYS A 117 -2.10 18.54 5.86
CA LYS A 117 -1.36 19.62 6.57
C LYS A 117 -0.02 19.14 7.14
N ALA A 118 0.11 17.86 7.48
CA ALA A 118 1.36 17.29 7.99
C ALA A 118 2.38 17.04 6.87
N VAL A 119 1.93 16.99 5.61
CA VAL A 119 2.79 16.99 4.42
C VAL A 119 2.98 18.42 3.94
N ASP A 120 3.39 19.32 4.84
CA ASP A 120 3.93 20.61 4.45
C ASP A 120 5.35 20.36 3.92
N PRO A 121 5.64 20.64 2.62
CA PRO A 121 6.95 20.37 2.03
C PRO A 121 8.07 21.26 2.56
N GLN A 122 7.83 22.03 3.59
CA GLN A 122 8.80 22.84 4.33
C GLN A 122 9.36 22.18 5.59
N ILE A 123 9.37 20.87 5.68
CA ILE A 123 10.47 20.26 6.40
C ILE A 123 11.66 20.44 5.47
N GLU A 124 12.24 21.64 5.50
CA GLU A 124 13.65 21.82 5.16
C GLU A 124 14.35 20.60 5.74
N MET A 125 14.88 19.76 4.86
CA MET A 125 15.94 18.86 5.28
C MET A 125 16.96 19.78 5.93
N GLN A 126 16.86 19.96 7.24
CA GLN A 126 18.00 20.39 8.01
C GLN A 126 19.05 19.39 7.63
N LYS A 127 19.94 19.84 6.76
CA LYS A 127 21.17 19.18 6.40
C LYS A 127 21.74 18.76 7.73
N ILE A 128 21.48 17.50 8.09
CA ILE A 128 22.19 16.89 9.19
C ILE A 128 23.61 16.91 8.67
N GLU A 129 24.34 17.95 9.05
CA GLU A 129 25.78 17.93 8.97
C GLU A 129 26.16 16.73 9.84
N VAL A 130 26.29 15.60 9.18
CA VAL A 130 26.96 14.45 9.77
C VAL A 130 28.35 15.03 10.09
N PRO A 131 28.70 15.20 11.36
CA PRO A 131 30.06 15.59 11.68
C PRO A 131 30.94 14.58 10.96
N GLU A 132 31.84 15.03 10.13
CA GLU A 132 32.93 14.16 9.63
C GLU A 132 33.62 13.63 10.87
N GLU A 133 33.12 12.52 11.37
CA GLU A 133 33.73 11.73 12.39
C GLU A 133 35.05 11.27 11.70
N LYS A 134 36.11 12.03 11.96
CA LYS A 134 37.46 11.55 11.69
C LYS A 134 37.47 10.16 12.32
N THR A 135 37.38 9.15 11.48
CA THR A 135 37.52 7.76 11.89
C THR A 135 38.96 7.59 12.41
N GLU A 136 39.17 8.04 13.63
CA GLU A 136 40.29 7.55 14.41
C GLU A 136 40.00 6.05 14.60
N PRO A 137 40.97 5.20 14.25
CA PRO A 137 40.76 3.77 14.41
C PRO A 137 40.47 3.49 15.89
N PRO A 138 39.55 2.58 16.19
CA PRO A 138 39.09 2.33 17.54
C PRO A 138 40.30 2.13 18.46
N SER A 139 40.35 2.97 19.48
CA SER A 139 41.39 3.00 20.52
C SER A 139 41.33 1.71 21.34
N GLY A 140 41.85 0.63 20.81
CA GLY A 140 41.79 -0.70 21.43
C GLY A 140 42.34 -1.81 20.56
N MET A 141 42.75 -1.49 19.34
CA MET A 141 43.36 -2.50 18.48
C MET A 141 44.83 -2.73 18.88
N SER A 142 45.17 -3.95 19.29
CA SER A 142 46.53 -4.37 19.60
C SER A 142 47.44 -4.08 18.42
N ASN A 143 48.70 -3.71 18.71
CA ASN A 143 49.72 -3.47 17.68
C ASN A 143 49.92 -4.68 16.75
N GLU A 144 49.68 -5.86 17.23
CA GLU A 144 49.70 -7.12 16.46
C GLU A 144 48.57 -7.21 15.45
N THR A 145 47.35 -6.76 15.83
CA THR A 145 46.17 -6.74 14.94
C THR A 145 46.35 -5.69 13.83
N ARG A 146 46.97 -4.54 14.14
CA ARG A 146 47.33 -3.54 13.13
C ARG A 146 48.32 -4.07 12.10
N LYS A 147 49.40 -4.75 12.54
CA LYS A 147 50.37 -5.37 11.65
C LYS A 147 49.75 -6.38 10.70
N ARG A 148 48.87 -7.25 11.21
CA ARG A 148 48.16 -8.24 10.39
C ARG A 148 47.21 -7.57 9.37
N LEU A 149 46.58 -6.46 9.74
CA LEU A 149 45.70 -5.71 8.85
C LEU A 149 46.50 -5.03 7.73
N ASP A 150 47.65 -4.42 8.05
CA ASP A 150 48.53 -3.79 7.05
C ASP A 150 49.09 -4.82 6.08
N GLU A 151 49.54 -5.97 6.57
CA GLU A 151 49.99 -7.10 5.73
C GLU A 151 48.92 -7.63 4.80
N MET A 152 47.65 -7.60 5.27
CA MET A 152 46.49 -7.99 4.47
C MET A 152 46.17 -6.98 3.35
N TYR A 153 46.27 -5.69 3.64
CA TYR A 153 46.09 -4.63 2.63
C TYR A 153 47.18 -4.65 1.56
N GLU A 154 48.43 -4.89 1.92
CA GLU A 154 49.53 -5.06 0.96
C GLU A 154 49.30 -6.29 0.06
N LYS A 155 48.85 -7.40 0.65
CA LYS A 155 48.61 -8.66 -0.09
C LYS A 155 47.46 -8.58 -1.08
N PHE A 156 46.45 -7.74 -0.80
CA PHE A 156 45.27 -7.57 -1.65
C PHE A 156 45.29 -6.30 -2.52
N GLY A 157 46.41 -5.53 -2.50
CA GLY A 157 46.62 -4.37 -3.38
C GLY A 157 45.63 -3.22 -3.16
N VAL A 158 45.00 -3.13 -2.00
CA VAL A 158 44.07 -2.05 -1.65
C VAL A 158 44.92 -0.86 -1.18
N LYS A 159 45.03 0.17 -2.02
CA LYS A 159 45.66 1.46 -1.60
C LYS A 159 44.78 2.14 -0.55
N LYS A 160 45.41 2.62 0.52
CA LYS A 160 44.80 3.50 1.52
C LYS A 160 44.26 4.76 0.91
#